data_ee87ed6d55f3192b32dfe76467fac3bd
#
_entry.id   ee87ed6d55f3192b32dfe76467fac3bd
#
_cell.length_a   1.000
_cell.length_b   1.000
_cell.length_c   1.000
_cell.angle_alpha   90.00
_cell.angle_beta   90.00
_cell.angle_gamma   90.00
#
_symmetry.space_group_name_H-M   'P 1'
#
loop_
_entity.id
_entity.type
_entity.pdbx_description
1 polymer ?
#
loop_
_entity_poly.entity_id
_entity_poly.type
_entity_poly.pdbx_seq_one_letter_code
_entity_poly.pdbx_strand_id
1 'polypeptide(L)'
;MLRLKKDALKDKILGAWVGKSYGAAMGEPIEFKYTGEIFEGNVDVQELHLREWLVNEDDLYMNMAMLQVVAEQGLDATPEDFATPYREGKYLVWHANGQARQNLLEGIPAEHAGHPYYNPHADDIDF
;
A
#
# COMPACT_ATOMS: atom_id res chain seq x y z
N MET A 1 -4.33 29.61 -5.79
CA MET A 1 -4.21 28.69 -4.65
C MET A 1 -5.57 28.07 -4.38
N LEU A 2 -5.71 26.75 -4.47
CA LEU A 2 -6.96 26.05 -4.19
C LEU A 2 -7.25 26.08 -2.67
N ARG A 3 -8.46 26.49 -2.30
CA ARG A 3 -8.91 26.48 -0.89
C ARG A 3 -10.09 25.53 -0.76
N LEU A 4 -9.99 24.54 0.12
CA LEU A 4 -11.08 23.63 0.44
C LEU A 4 -11.56 23.89 1.88
N LYS A 5 -12.87 23.78 2.10
CA LYS A 5 -13.43 23.73 3.45
C LYS A 5 -13.03 22.41 4.11
N LYS A 6 -12.81 22.43 5.44
CA LYS A 6 -12.34 21.26 6.20
C LYS A 6 -13.25 20.03 6.01
N ASP A 7 -14.56 20.24 6.05
CA ASP A 7 -15.52 19.13 5.89
C ASP A 7 -15.50 18.56 4.46
N ALA A 8 -15.37 19.41 3.44
CA ALA A 8 -15.21 18.98 2.07
C ALA A 8 -13.88 18.21 1.85
N LEU A 9 -12.81 18.57 2.58
CA LEU A 9 -11.55 17.83 2.54
C LEU A 9 -11.70 16.45 3.18
N LYS A 10 -12.35 16.36 4.35
CA LYS A 10 -12.64 15.08 5.01
C LYS A 10 -13.46 14.14 4.13
N ASP A 11 -14.51 14.66 3.51
CA ASP A 11 -15.37 13.88 2.61
C ASP A 11 -14.58 13.35 1.40
N LYS A 12 -13.71 14.18 0.82
CA LYS A 12 -12.84 13.76 -0.28
C LYS A 12 -11.82 12.69 0.15
N ILE A 13 -11.23 12.81 1.32
CA ILE A 13 -10.29 11.81 1.87
C ILE A 13 -11.03 10.49 2.10
N LEU A 14 -12.21 10.51 2.70
CA LEU A 14 -13.04 9.31 2.88
C LEU A 14 -13.42 8.69 1.54
N GLY A 15 -13.85 9.51 0.57
CA GLY A 15 -14.15 9.06 -0.78
C GLY A 15 -12.94 8.44 -1.49
N ALA A 16 -11.74 8.97 -1.28
CA ALA A 16 -10.50 8.39 -1.81
C ALA A 16 -10.21 7.00 -1.23
N TRP A 17 -10.35 6.82 0.08
CA TRP A 17 -10.20 5.52 0.73
C TRP A 17 -11.23 4.50 0.26
N VAL A 18 -12.50 4.89 0.16
CA VAL A 18 -13.57 4.03 -0.37
C VAL A 18 -13.28 3.66 -1.83
N GLY A 19 -12.87 4.64 -2.65
CA GLY A 19 -12.54 4.42 -4.06
C GLY A 19 -11.34 3.50 -4.23
N LYS A 20 -10.29 3.67 -3.43
CA LYS A 20 -9.13 2.78 -3.42
C LYS A 20 -9.53 1.34 -3.05
N SER A 21 -10.23 1.16 -1.95
CA SER A 21 -10.69 -0.16 -1.50
C SER A 21 -11.58 -0.86 -2.54
N TYR A 22 -12.47 -0.11 -3.15
CA TYR A 22 -13.34 -0.63 -4.19
C TYR A 22 -12.56 -0.98 -5.47
N GLY A 23 -11.63 -0.12 -5.89
CA GLY A 23 -10.80 -0.34 -7.07
C GLY A 23 -9.89 -1.57 -6.93
N ALA A 24 -9.24 -1.73 -5.79
CA ALA A 24 -8.40 -2.88 -5.50
C ALA A 24 -9.25 -4.18 -5.51
N ALA A 25 -10.42 -4.17 -4.83
CA ALA A 25 -11.35 -5.30 -4.86
C ALA A 25 -11.89 -5.64 -6.25
N MET A 26 -12.03 -4.65 -7.14
CA MET A 26 -12.39 -4.90 -8.54
C MET A 26 -11.24 -5.50 -9.35
N GLY A 27 -10.00 -5.17 -9.02
CA GLY A 27 -8.82 -5.67 -9.71
C GLY A 27 -8.46 -7.11 -9.35
N GLU A 28 -8.67 -7.51 -8.11
CA GLU A 28 -8.28 -8.82 -7.59
C GLU A 28 -8.73 -10.02 -8.47
N PRO A 29 -9.96 -10.10 -8.99
CA PRO A 29 -10.38 -11.23 -9.81
C PRO A 29 -9.62 -11.40 -11.13
N ILE A 30 -8.96 -10.34 -11.61
CA ILE A 30 -8.21 -10.34 -12.87
C ILE A 30 -6.70 -10.20 -12.67
N GLU A 31 -6.26 -9.94 -11.47
CA GLU A 31 -4.85 -9.80 -11.11
C GLU A 31 -4.03 -11.03 -11.56
N PHE A 32 -2.87 -10.81 -12.15
CA PHE A 32 -1.97 -11.82 -12.71
C PHE A 32 -2.53 -12.73 -13.83
N LYS A 33 -3.81 -12.56 -14.23
CA LYS A 33 -4.43 -13.42 -15.26
C LYS A 33 -4.21 -12.93 -16.69
N TYR A 34 -3.99 -11.63 -16.86
CA TYR A 34 -3.89 -10.98 -18.17
C TYR A 34 -2.56 -10.21 -18.32
N THR A 35 -1.47 -10.77 -17.80
CA THR A 35 -0.15 -10.15 -17.85
C THR A 35 0.31 -9.92 -19.28
N GLY A 36 0.51 -8.66 -19.66
CA GLY A 36 0.89 -8.26 -21.02
C GLY A 36 -0.26 -8.16 -22.02
N GLU A 37 -1.50 -8.37 -21.60
CA GLU A 37 -2.71 -8.28 -22.45
C GLU A 37 -3.68 -7.23 -21.88
N ILE A 38 -4.54 -6.69 -22.77
CA ILE A 38 -5.62 -5.79 -22.34
C ILE A 38 -6.84 -6.63 -21.99
N PHE A 39 -7.33 -6.51 -20.77
CA PHE A 39 -8.60 -7.13 -20.38
C PHE A 39 -9.78 -6.35 -20.97
N GLU A 40 -10.50 -6.95 -21.91
CA GLU A 40 -11.67 -6.33 -22.59
C GLU A 40 -13.02 -6.74 -21.98
N GLY A 41 -13.00 -7.52 -20.87
CA GLY A 41 -14.22 -7.97 -20.20
C GLY A 41 -14.76 -6.97 -19.17
N ASN A 42 -15.89 -7.31 -18.57
CA ASN A 42 -16.41 -6.63 -17.40
C ASN A 42 -16.02 -7.41 -16.15
N VAL A 43 -15.56 -6.69 -15.12
CA VAL A 43 -15.36 -7.28 -13.79
C VAL A 43 -16.70 -7.27 -13.08
N ASP A 44 -17.23 -8.45 -12.74
CA ASP A 44 -18.45 -8.56 -11.95
C ASP A 44 -18.11 -8.43 -10.47
N VAL A 45 -18.61 -7.37 -9.87
CA VAL A 45 -18.35 -7.00 -8.47
C VAL A 45 -19.45 -7.48 -7.52
N GLN A 46 -20.38 -8.32 -7.99
CA GLN A 46 -21.59 -8.68 -7.22
C GLN A 46 -21.30 -9.55 -5.97
N GLU A 47 -20.11 -10.15 -5.88
CA GLU A 47 -19.74 -11.04 -4.77
C GLU A 47 -18.51 -10.56 -3.99
N LEU A 48 -18.36 -9.25 -3.82
CA LEU A 48 -17.28 -8.73 -2.98
C LEU A 48 -17.50 -9.12 -1.52
N HIS A 49 -16.82 -10.16 -1.07
CA HIS A 49 -16.61 -10.46 0.34
C HIS A 49 -15.63 -9.44 0.97
N LEU A 50 -15.97 -8.16 0.89
CA LEU A 50 -15.14 -7.03 1.27
C LEU A 50 -14.47 -7.17 2.65
N ARG A 51 -15.10 -7.87 3.58
CA ARG A 51 -14.57 -7.99 4.94
C ARG A 51 -13.36 -8.92 5.06
N GLU A 52 -13.38 -10.07 4.41
CA GLU A 52 -12.30 -11.05 4.49
C GLU A 52 -11.11 -10.62 3.63
N TRP A 53 -11.41 -10.00 2.51
CA TRP A 53 -10.42 -9.54 1.57
C TRP A 53 -9.65 -8.30 2.06
N LEU A 54 -10.32 -7.27 2.58
CA LEU A 54 -9.70 -6.03 3.05
C LEU A 54 -8.67 -6.23 4.18
N VAL A 55 -8.74 -7.32 4.92
CA VAL A 55 -7.80 -7.62 6.01
C VAL A 55 -6.42 -8.04 5.49
N ASN A 56 -6.36 -8.57 4.27
CA ASN A 56 -5.14 -9.11 3.67
C ASN A 56 -4.63 -8.25 2.50
N GLU A 57 -5.28 -7.12 2.23
CA GLU A 57 -4.94 -6.23 1.13
C GLU A 57 -3.80 -5.30 1.51
N ASP A 58 -2.60 -5.59 1.01
CA ASP A 58 -1.37 -4.87 1.36
C ASP A 58 -1.37 -3.42 0.89
N ASP A 59 -1.94 -3.12 -0.25
CA ASP A 59 -2.17 -1.76 -0.74
C ASP A 59 -2.93 -0.87 0.27
N LEU A 60 -3.78 -1.48 1.10
CA LEU A 60 -4.53 -0.77 2.13
C LEU A 60 -3.77 -0.70 3.45
N TYR A 61 -3.34 -1.84 4.00
CA TYR A 61 -2.72 -1.82 5.32
C TYR A 61 -1.33 -1.20 5.33
N MET A 62 -0.55 -1.29 4.23
CA MET A 62 0.72 -0.58 4.13
C MET A 62 0.52 0.93 4.15
N ASN A 63 -0.45 1.45 3.39
CA ASN A 63 -0.79 2.88 3.43
C ASN A 63 -1.29 3.32 4.82
N MET A 64 -2.05 2.48 5.53
CA MET A 64 -2.48 2.76 6.90
C MET A 64 -1.30 2.78 7.88
N ALA A 65 -0.33 1.87 7.75
CA ALA A 65 0.88 1.85 8.55
C ALA A 65 1.72 3.13 8.33
N MET A 66 1.88 3.57 7.08
CA MET A 66 2.58 4.82 6.76
C MET A 66 1.83 6.04 7.30
N LEU A 67 0.50 6.07 7.19
CA LEU A 67 -0.32 7.14 7.75
C LEU A 67 -0.19 7.23 9.28
N GLN A 68 -0.09 6.09 9.95
CA GLN A 68 0.15 6.04 11.40
C GLN A 68 1.48 6.70 11.77
N VAL A 69 2.56 6.42 11.04
CA VAL A 69 3.86 7.08 11.24
C VAL A 69 3.72 8.60 11.15
N VAL A 70 3.07 9.09 10.09
CA VAL A 70 2.85 10.55 9.94
C VAL A 70 1.99 11.12 11.07
N ALA A 71 0.99 10.37 11.55
CA ALA A 71 0.14 10.81 12.66
C ALA A 71 0.90 10.88 14.00
N GLU A 72 1.87 10.01 14.22
CA GLU A 72 2.66 9.92 15.46
C GLU A 72 3.89 10.83 15.42
N GLN A 73 4.61 10.89 14.31
CA GLN A 73 5.88 11.61 14.15
C GLN A 73 5.72 13.00 13.49
N GLY A 74 4.61 13.24 12.79
CA GLY A 74 4.36 14.47 12.05
C GLY A 74 4.92 14.43 10.63
N LEU A 75 4.93 15.60 9.97
CA LEU A 75 5.37 15.75 8.59
C LEU A 75 6.90 15.71 8.41
N ASP A 76 7.66 15.77 9.50
CA ASP A 76 9.12 15.69 9.50
C ASP A 76 9.63 14.25 9.75
N ALA A 77 8.73 13.25 9.67
CA ALA A 77 9.08 11.85 9.80
C ALA A 77 10.20 11.45 8.82
N THR A 78 11.18 10.74 9.33
CA THR A 78 12.37 10.30 8.61
C THR A 78 12.16 8.95 7.94
N PRO A 79 12.99 8.52 6.98
CA PRO A 79 12.95 7.17 6.43
C PRO A 79 13.02 6.08 7.51
N GLU A 80 13.77 6.32 8.59
CA GLU A 80 13.89 5.38 9.71
C GLU A 80 12.59 5.25 10.52
N ASP A 81 11.83 6.33 10.69
CA ASP A 81 10.51 6.29 11.30
C ASP A 81 9.56 5.41 10.48
N PHE A 82 9.59 5.54 9.15
CA PHE A 82 8.80 4.71 8.24
C PHE A 82 9.27 3.24 8.18
N ALA A 83 10.56 2.97 8.43
CA ALA A 83 11.07 1.60 8.48
C ALA A 83 10.59 0.81 9.71
N THR A 84 10.23 1.49 10.80
CA THR A 84 9.78 0.85 12.03
C THR A 84 8.58 -0.08 11.83
N PRO A 85 7.46 0.32 11.20
CA PRO A 85 6.34 -0.59 10.95
C PRO A 85 6.71 -1.77 10.02
N TYR A 86 7.69 -1.64 9.14
CA TYR A 86 8.19 -2.79 8.38
C TYR A 86 8.91 -3.80 9.27
N ARG A 87 9.82 -3.36 10.15
CA ARG A 87 10.57 -4.23 11.04
C ARG A 87 9.70 -4.91 12.09
N GLU A 88 8.78 -4.17 12.70
CA GLU A 88 8.02 -4.60 13.87
C GLU A 88 6.63 -5.12 13.52
N GLY A 89 6.12 -4.80 12.34
CA GLY A 89 4.79 -5.17 11.89
C GLY A 89 4.61 -6.68 11.76
N LYS A 90 3.49 -7.19 12.29
CA LYS A 90 3.13 -8.62 12.25
C LYS A 90 2.23 -8.98 11.07
N TYR A 91 1.90 -8.00 10.22
CA TYR A 91 1.14 -8.21 9.01
C TYR A 91 1.99 -8.89 7.93
N LEU A 92 1.34 -9.60 7.03
CA LEU A 92 2.00 -10.19 5.87
C LEU A 92 2.52 -9.09 4.94
N VAL A 93 3.63 -9.36 4.31
CA VAL A 93 4.20 -8.54 3.25
C VAL A 93 4.64 -9.45 2.11
N TRP A 94 4.53 -8.96 0.89
CA TRP A 94 4.80 -9.71 -0.32
C TRP A 94 5.90 -9.03 -1.13
N HIS A 95 6.52 -9.72 -2.04
CA HIS A 95 7.45 -9.22 -3.06
C HIS A 95 8.35 -8.06 -2.54
N ALA A 96 8.19 -6.86 -3.09
CA ALA A 96 9.00 -5.69 -2.75
C ALA A 96 8.94 -5.32 -1.26
N ASN A 97 7.76 -5.32 -0.68
CA ASN A 97 7.57 -5.04 0.75
C ASN A 97 8.21 -6.12 1.65
N GLY A 98 8.12 -7.39 1.25
CA GLY A 98 8.76 -8.51 1.95
C GLY A 98 10.28 -8.42 1.91
N GLN A 99 10.84 -8.13 0.74
CA GLN A 99 12.29 -7.93 0.60
C GLN A 99 12.77 -6.69 1.35
N ALA A 100 12.02 -5.58 1.32
CA ALA A 100 12.37 -4.39 2.10
C ALA A 100 12.42 -4.69 3.60
N ARG A 101 11.44 -5.44 4.14
CA ARG A 101 11.47 -5.90 5.54
C ARG A 101 12.73 -6.71 5.84
N GLN A 102 13.07 -7.67 4.98
CA GLN A 102 14.26 -8.51 5.15
C GLN A 102 15.53 -7.66 5.16
N ASN A 103 15.66 -6.73 4.21
CA ASN A 103 16.80 -5.82 4.12
C ASN A 103 16.96 -4.99 5.40
N LEU A 104 15.84 -4.45 5.94
CA LEU A 104 15.85 -3.70 7.20
C LEU A 104 16.27 -4.56 8.40
N LEU A 105 15.83 -5.81 8.45
CA LEU A 105 16.21 -6.76 9.51
C LEU A 105 17.69 -7.16 9.42
N GLU A 106 18.26 -7.16 8.22
CA GLU A 106 19.68 -7.41 7.94
C GLU A 106 20.55 -6.17 8.15
N GLY A 107 19.95 -5.02 8.49
CA GLY A 107 20.67 -3.79 8.80
C GLY A 107 20.96 -2.90 7.60
N ILE A 108 20.31 -3.13 6.45
CA ILE A 108 20.36 -2.18 5.34
C ILE A 108 19.65 -0.90 5.79
N PRO A 109 20.24 0.29 5.57
CA PRO A 109 19.61 1.56 5.92
C PRO A 109 18.22 1.74 5.29
N ALA A 110 17.30 2.37 6.00
CA ALA A 110 15.92 2.55 5.57
C ALA A 110 15.81 3.16 4.16
N GLU A 111 16.60 4.18 3.87
CA GLU A 111 16.67 4.84 2.57
C GLU A 111 17.15 3.97 1.41
N HIS A 112 17.69 2.79 1.71
CA HIS A 112 18.22 1.85 0.72
C HIS A 112 17.46 0.53 0.66
N ALA A 113 16.56 0.28 1.60
CA ALA A 113 15.86 -1.00 1.73
C ALA A 113 15.08 -1.40 0.47
N GLY A 114 14.54 -0.42 -0.26
CA GLY A 114 13.85 -0.60 -1.53
C GLY A 114 14.72 -0.42 -2.78
N HIS A 115 15.97 -0.02 -2.64
CA HIS A 115 16.83 0.26 -3.79
C HIS A 115 17.07 -1.02 -4.62
N PRO A 116 17.04 -0.97 -5.99
CA PRO A 116 17.17 -2.14 -6.87
C PRO A 116 18.38 -3.03 -6.62
N TYR A 117 19.44 -2.48 -6.04
CA TYR A 117 20.64 -3.25 -5.66
C TYR A 117 20.36 -4.25 -4.52
N TYR A 118 19.47 -3.90 -3.61
CA TYR A 118 19.11 -4.70 -2.43
C TYR A 118 17.73 -5.37 -2.55
N ASN A 119 16.90 -4.88 -3.47
CA ASN A 119 15.54 -5.36 -3.64
C ASN A 119 15.30 -5.76 -5.10
N PRO A 120 15.33 -7.07 -5.43
CA PRO A 120 15.09 -7.54 -6.79
C PRO A 120 13.66 -7.31 -7.27
N HIS A 121 12.74 -6.90 -6.39
CA HIS A 121 11.35 -6.56 -6.66
C HIS A 121 11.10 -5.04 -6.66
N ALA A 122 12.14 -4.24 -6.81
CA ALA A 122 12.04 -2.78 -6.74
C ALA A 122 11.21 -2.14 -7.87
N ASP A 123 10.80 -2.90 -8.86
CA ASP A 123 9.90 -2.49 -9.94
C ASP A 123 8.44 -2.96 -9.75
N ASP A 124 8.13 -3.64 -8.66
CA ASP A 124 6.76 -3.96 -8.30
C ASP A 124 5.98 -2.69 -7.91
N ILE A 125 4.70 -2.64 -8.26
CA ILE A 125 3.87 -1.42 -8.09
C ILE A 125 3.48 -1.09 -6.65
N ASP A 126 3.63 -2.02 -5.74
CA ASP A 126 3.36 -1.85 -4.31
C ASP A 126 4.54 -1.21 -3.55
N PHE A 127 5.54 -0.77 -4.28
CA PHE A 127 6.77 -0.24 -3.72
C PHE A 127 6.91 1.28 -3.93
#